data_6c0e3403d8c7a573dd01a9c5d7419ed6
#
_entry.id   6c0e3403d8c7a573dd01a9c5d7419ed6
#
_cell.length_a   1.000
_cell.length_b   1.000
_cell.length_c   1.000
_cell.angle_alpha   90.00
_cell.angle_beta   90.00
_cell.angle_gamma   90.00
#
_symmetry.space_group_name_H-M   'P 1'
#
loop_
_entity.id
_entity.type
_entity.pdbx_description
1 polymer ?
#
loop_
_entity_poly.entity_id
_entity_poly.type
_entity_poly.pdbx_seq_one_letter_code
_entity_poly.pdbx_strand_id
1 'polypeptide(L)'
;MEQLLYAIVGLVARIHNSILSWNDSIETSFTDKELHFLVIGIVGIVLILVLHPLFLWLARTGHTMIISFCYVFTVILVIAFAIEIGQGVTGSGAMEFDDIMYGILGFLCFFVIFAIIRAIVHLIINLKNKHKAKRYYS
;
A
#
# COMPACT_ATOMS: atom_id res chain seq x y z
N MET A 1 12.91 9.97 11.79
CA MET A 1 11.71 9.71 10.96
C MET A 1 11.08 10.99 10.40
N GLU A 2 10.96 12.05 11.19
CA GLU A 2 10.49 13.36 10.69
C GLU A 2 11.22 13.86 9.46
N GLN A 3 12.55 13.72 9.42
CA GLN A 3 13.36 14.14 8.27
C GLN A 3 12.98 13.43 6.96
N LEU A 4 12.60 12.14 7.03
CA LEU A 4 12.15 11.39 5.86
C LEU A 4 10.79 11.90 5.38
N LEU A 5 9.87 12.16 6.32
CA LEU A 5 8.56 12.74 6.00
C LEU A 5 8.70 14.12 5.34
N TYR A 6 9.51 15.01 5.95
CA TYR A 6 9.79 16.33 5.36
C TYR A 6 10.46 16.22 3.98
N ALA A 7 11.33 15.24 3.76
CA ALA A 7 11.94 15.00 2.46
C ALA A 7 10.92 14.57 1.41
N ILE A 8 9.99 13.66 1.78
CA ILE A 8 8.91 13.20 0.89
C ILE A 8 7.95 14.34 0.57
N VAL A 9 7.47 15.05 1.60
CA VAL A 9 6.57 16.21 1.42
C VAL A 9 7.24 17.29 0.57
N GLY A 10 8.52 17.57 0.84
CA GLY A 10 9.30 18.54 0.06
C GLY A 10 9.55 18.11 -1.40
N LEU A 11 9.66 16.81 -1.66
CA LEU A 11 9.75 16.27 -3.02
C LEU A 11 8.41 16.43 -3.75
N VAL A 12 7.31 16.03 -3.10
CA VAL A 12 5.94 16.19 -3.66
C VAL A 12 5.65 17.66 -3.97
N ALA A 13 5.95 18.55 -3.03
CA ALA A 13 5.75 19.99 -3.22
C ALA A 13 6.59 20.54 -4.39
N ARG A 14 7.84 20.09 -4.56
CA ARG A 14 8.69 20.50 -5.70
C ARG A 14 8.12 19.99 -7.02
N ILE A 15 7.68 18.75 -7.10
CA ILE A 15 7.05 18.21 -8.31
C ILE A 15 5.78 18.99 -8.63
N HIS A 16 4.92 19.22 -7.65
CA HIS A 16 3.69 19.99 -7.81
C HIS A 16 3.97 21.41 -8.32
N ASN A 17 4.90 22.14 -7.69
CA ASN A 17 5.26 23.49 -8.11
C ASN A 17 5.90 23.53 -9.52
N SER A 18 6.66 22.49 -9.89
CA SER A 18 7.21 22.37 -11.24
C SER A 18 6.11 22.19 -12.29
N ILE A 19 5.09 21.37 -11.98
CA ILE A 19 3.93 21.15 -12.84
C ILE A 19 3.13 22.45 -13.01
N LEU A 20 2.87 23.16 -11.90
CA LEU A 20 2.18 24.47 -11.94
C LEU A 20 2.95 25.49 -12.77
N SER A 21 4.26 25.63 -12.53
CA SER A 21 5.11 26.56 -13.29
C SER A 21 5.15 26.23 -14.78
N TRP A 22 5.15 24.94 -15.13
CA TRP A 22 5.04 24.52 -16.52
C TRP A 22 3.66 24.85 -17.11
N ASN A 23 2.59 24.59 -16.36
CA ASN A 23 1.21 24.94 -16.77
C ASN A 23 1.06 26.45 -17.03
N ASP A 24 1.58 27.30 -16.14
CA ASP A 24 1.52 28.75 -16.25
C ASP A 24 2.33 29.29 -17.45
N SER A 25 3.29 28.53 -17.97
CA SER A 25 4.09 28.88 -19.14
C SER A 25 3.38 28.62 -20.48
N ILE A 26 2.24 27.94 -20.46
CA ILE A 26 1.45 27.58 -21.64
C ILE A 26 0.37 28.66 -21.87
N GLU A 27 0.19 29.16 -23.10
CA GLU A 27 -0.84 30.15 -23.44
C GLU A 27 -2.29 29.73 -23.08
N THR A 28 -2.55 28.43 -23.05
CA THR A 28 -3.81 27.83 -22.58
C THR A 28 -3.56 27.06 -21.31
N SER A 29 -3.44 27.73 -20.17
CA SER A 29 -3.25 27.09 -18.88
C SER A 29 -4.49 26.29 -18.49
N PHE A 30 -4.27 25.04 -18.02
CA PHE A 30 -5.33 24.24 -17.45
C PHE A 30 -5.75 24.82 -16.09
N THR A 31 -7.03 24.71 -15.78
CA THR A 31 -7.52 24.96 -14.42
C THR A 31 -6.90 23.96 -13.44
N ASP A 32 -6.84 24.29 -12.16
CA ASP A 32 -6.33 23.41 -11.11
C ASP A 32 -7.01 22.01 -11.12
N LYS A 33 -8.32 21.98 -11.35
CA LYS A 33 -9.11 20.75 -11.45
C LYS A 33 -8.74 19.89 -12.65
N GLU A 34 -8.54 20.51 -13.81
CA GLU A 34 -8.12 19.81 -15.03
C GLU A 34 -6.70 19.26 -14.90
N LEU A 35 -5.82 20.04 -14.24
CA LEU A 35 -4.47 19.61 -13.97
C LEU A 35 -4.44 18.40 -13.03
N HIS A 36 -5.22 18.41 -11.96
CA HIS A 36 -5.37 17.27 -11.07
C HIS A 36 -5.94 16.05 -11.80
N PHE A 37 -6.96 16.22 -12.63
CA PHE A 37 -7.54 15.15 -13.44
C PHE A 37 -6.48 14.49 -14.35
N LEU A 38 -5.69 15.28 -15.06
CA LEU A 38 -4.66 14.77 -15.96
C LEU A 38 -3.52 14.09 -15.19
N VAL A 39 -2.97 14.74 -14.18
CA VAL A 39 -1.82 14.22 -13.43
C VAL A 39 -2.19 12.92 -12.71
N ILE A 40 -3.28 12.91 -11.96
CA ILE A 40 -3.70 11.72 -11.23
C ILE A 40 -4.12 10.60 -12.20
N GLY A 41 -4.78 10.94 -13.30
CA GLY A 41 -5.14 9.97 -14.35
C GLY A 41 -3.90 9.31 -14.98
N ILE A 42 -2.89 10.09 -15.36
CA ILE A 42 -1.64 9.56 -15.91
C ILE A 42 -0.91 8.70 -14.88
N VAL A 43 -0.75 9.17 -13.66
CA VAL A 43 -0.12 8.41 -12.58
C VAL A 43 -0.85 7.09 -12.34
N GLY A 44 -2.20 7.12 -12.33
CA GLY A 44 -3.01 5.91 -12.18
C GLY A 44 -2.76 4.87 -13.28
N ILE A 45 -2.72 5.32 -14.54
CA ILE A 45 -2.43 4.43 -15.67
C ILE A 45 -1.02 3.86 -15.60
N VAL A 46 -0.02 4.68 -15.29
CA VAL A 46 1.38 4.23 -15.14
C VAL A 46 1.48 3.17 -14.03
N LEU A 47 0.83 3.39 -12.90
CA LEU A 47 0.80 2.43 -11.80
C LEU A 47 0.14 1.10 -12.23
N ILE A 48 -0.97 1.15 -12.97
CA ILE A 48 -1.63 -0.08 -13.48
C ILE A 48 -0.70 -0.82 -14.43
N LEU A 49 -0.06 -0.13 -15.37
CA LEU A 49 0.84 -0.76 -16.34
C LEU A 49 2.03 -1.46 -15.68
N VAL A 50 2.51 -0.96 -14.54
CA VAL A 50 3.60 -1.57 -13.78
C VAL A 50 3.11 -2.66 -12.83
N LEU A 51 2.07 -2.38 -12.05
CA LEU A 51 1.62 -3.28 -10.98
C LEU A 51 0.83 -4.47 -11.51
N HIS A 52 0.05 -4.31 -12.57
CA HIS A 52 -0.75 -5.39 -13.13
C HIS A 52 0.10 -6.60 -13.61
N PRO A 53 1.13 -6.43 -14.47
CA PRO A 53 1.97 -7.55 -14.86
C PRO A 53 2.75 -8.15 -13.68
N LEU A 54 3.18 -7.34 -12.71
CA LEU A 54 3.82 -7.81 -11.49
C LEU A 54 2.88 -8.71 -10.68
N PHE A 55 1.64 -8.30 -10.48
CA PHE A 55 0.65 -9.08 -9.73
C PHE A 55 0.24 -10.35 -10.46
N LEU A 56 0.13 -10.31 -11.81
CA LEU A 56 -0.09 -11.50 -12.60
C LEU A 56 1.07 -12.51 -12.46
N TRP A 57 2.30 -12.03 -12.47
CA TRP A 57 3.48 -12.87 -12.26
C TRP A 57 3.48 -13.50 -10.87
N LEU A 58 3.23 -12.71 -9.81
CA LEU A 58 3.10 -13.19 -8.43
C LEU A 58 1.98 -14.24 -8.30
N ALA A 59 0.84 -14.01 -8.94
CA ALA A 59 -0.28 -14.95 -8.91
C ALA A 59 0.07 -16.28 -9.60
N ARG A 60 0.71 -16.22 -10.78
CA ARG A 60 1.15 -17.41 -11.54
C ARG A 60 2.22 -18.23 -10.81
N THR A 61 3.08 -17.56 -10.05
CA THR A 61 4.13 -18.21 -9.25
C THR A 61 3.64 -18.68 -7.88
N GLY A 62 2.34 -18.53 -7.57
CA GLY A 62 1.74 -18.95 -6.31
C GLY A 62 1.95 -17.99 -5.13
N HIS A 63 2.53 -16.82 -5.37
CA HIS A 63 2.82 -15.82 -4.32
C HIS A 63 1.63 -14.90 -4.02
N THR A 64 0.41 -15.45 -4.00
CA THR A 64 -0.84 -14.69 -3.76
C THR A 64 -0.86 -13.98 -2.40
N MET A 65 -0.11 -14.50 -1.41
CA MET A 65 0.00 -13.87 -0.10
C MET A 65 0.67 -12.48 -0.17
N ILE A 66 1.64 -12.30 -1.07
CA ILE A 66 2.29 -11.00 -1.28
C ILE A 66 1.29 -9.99 -1.84
N ILE A 67 0.45 -10.41 -2.79
CA ILE A 67 -0.60 -9.56 -3.36
C ILE A 67 -1.58 -9.13 -2.26
N SER A 68 -2.03 -10.09 -1.44
CA SER A 68 -2.93 -9.80 -0.32
C SER A 68 -2.28 -8.86 0.71
N PHE A 69 -1.00 -9.06 1.01
CA PHE A 69 -0.25 -8.17 1.89
C PHE A 69 -0.20 -6.75 1.33
N CYS A 70 0.20 -6.57 0.07
CA CYS A 70 0.29 -5.25 -0.55
C CYS A 70 -1.07 -4.53 -0.53
N TYR A 71 -2.14 -5.24 -0.86
CA TYR A 71 -3.49 -4.66 -0.84
C TYR A 71 -3.90 -4.22 0.56
N VAL A 72 -3.81 -5.14 1.55
CA VAL A 72 -4.22 -4.83 2.93
C VAL A 72 -3.33 -3.76 3.54
N PHE A 73 -2.02 -3.79 3.29
CA PHE A 73 -1.10 -2.76 3.76
C PHE A 73 -1.48 -1.37 3.23
N THR A 74 -1.83 -1.27 1.95
CA THR A 74 -2.30 0.00 1.35
C THR A 74 -3.59 0.48 2.03
N VAL A 75 -4.54 -0.42 2.27
CA VAL A 75 -5.80 -0.09 2.96
C VAL A 75 -5.53 0.38 4.40
N ILE A 76 -4.63 -0.29 5.13
CA ILE A 76 -4.25 0.11 6.50
C ILE A 76 -3.59 1.49 6.52
N LEU A 77 -2.72 1.80 5.54
CA LEU A 77 -2.15 3.13 5.40
C LEU A 77 -3.25 4.20 5.21
N VAL A 78 -4.19 3.96 4.32
CA VAL A 78 -5.31 4.89 4.08
C VAL A 78 -6.15 5.09 5.35
N ILE A 79 -6.45 4.01 6.08
CA ILE A 79 -7.21 4.07 7.34
C ILE A 79 -6.42 4.85 8.41
N ALA A 80 -5.13 4.58 8.59
CA ALA A 80 -4.31 5.26 9.57
C ALA A 80 -4.27 6.78 9.32
N PHE A 81 -4.00 7.19 8.07
CA PHE A 81 -4.05 8.60 7.70
C PHE A 81 -5.45 9.21 7.87
N ALA A 82 -6.52 8.48 7.53
CA ALA A 82 -7.89 8.96 7.68
C ALA A 82 -8.25 9.20 9.16
N ILE A 83 -7.79 8.35 10.07
CA ILE A 83 -7.98 8.52 11.51
C ILE A 83 -7.28 9.80 11.98
N GLU A 84 -6.00 9.97 11.66
CA GLU A 84 -5.20 11.12 12.07
C GLU A 84 -5.76 12.45 11.54
N ILE A 85 -6.12 12.48 10.24
CA ILE A 85 -6.76 13.65 9.64
C ILE A 85 -8.13 13.92 10.33
N GLY A 86 -8.89 12.84 10.60
CA GLY A 86 -10.17 12.94 11.29
C GLY A 86 -10.03 13.55 12.69
N GLN A 87 -9.03 13.12 13.47
CA GLN A 87 -8.74 13.66 14.80
C GLN A 87 -8.36 15.14 14.73
N GLY A 88 -7.48 15.51 13.79
CA GLY A 88 -7.10 16.91 13.58
C GLY A 88 -8.26 17.80 13.17
N VAL A 89 -9.16 17.33 12.29
CA VAL A 89 -10.32 18.11 11.81
C VAL A 89 -11.41 18.24 12.89
N THR A 90 -11.66 17.18 13.66
CA THR A 90 -12.72 17.16 14.67
C THR A 90 -12.27 17.73 16.02
N GLY A 91 -10.97 17.95 16.22
CA GLY A 91 -10.41 18.35 17.52
C GLY A 91 -10.53 17.27 18.60
N SER A 92 -10.75 16.00 18.20
CA SER A 92 -10.87 14.87 19.12
C SER A 92 -9.52 14.33 19.61
N GLY A 93 -8.41 14.77 19.01
CA GLY A 93 -7.05 14.41 19.35
C GLY A 93 -6.03 15.29 18.62
N ALA A 94 -4.76 15.17 18.98
CA ALA A 94 -3.66 15.76 18.22
C ALA A 94 -3.34 14.87 17.03
N MET A 95 -3.06 15.47 15.87
CA MET A 95 -2.55 14.75 14.71
C MET A 95 -1.08 14.41 14.93
N GLU A 96 -0.78 13.14 15.21
CA GLU A 96 0.55 12.68 15.53
C GLU A 96 1.03 11.62 14.53
N PHE A 97 2.16 11.88 13.88
CA PHE A 97 2.75 10.92 12.93
C PHE A 97 3.15 9.59 13.60
N ASP A 98 3.47 9.64 14.88
CA ASP A 98 3.85 8.46 15.64
C ASP A 98 2.70 7.45 15.75
N ASP A 99 1.45 7.88 15.82
CA ASP A 99 0.28 7.01 15.87
C ASP A 99 0.13 6.21 14.56
N ILE A 100 0.38 6.85 13.42
CA ILE A 100 0.45 6.16 12.12
C ILE A 100 1.53 5.08 12.14
N MET A 101 2.71 5.41 12.66
CA MET A 101 3.83 4.47 12.72
C MET A 101 3.55 3.28 13.65
N TYR A 102 2.96 3.52 14.82
CA TYR A 102 2.54 2.45 15.72
C TYR A 102 1.43 1.59 15.11
N GLY A 103 0.49 2.17 14.39
CA GLY A 103 -0.53 1.43 13.64
C GLY A 103 0.06 0.50 12.58
N ILE A 104 1.03 1.00 11.80
CA ILE A 104 1.76 0.19 10.81
C ILE A 104 2.54 -0.93 11.48
N LEU A 105 3.28 -0.65 12.55
CA LEU A 105 4.04 -1.65 13.30
C LEU A 105 3.11 -2.72 13.88
N GLY A 106 1.97 -2.33 14.42
CA GLY A 106 0.94 -3.25 14.89
C GLY A 106 0.48 -4.19 13.78
N PHE A 107 0.11 -3.65 12.62
CA PHE A 107 -0.27 -4.46 11.46
C PHE A 107 0.83 -5.46 11.07
N LEU A 108 2.09 -5.02 10.97
CA LEU A 108 3.21 -5.88 10.59
C LEU A 108 3.41 -7.02 11.59
N CYS A 109 3.34 -6.74 12.90
CA CYS A 109 3.45 -7.77 13.94
C CYS A 109 2.33 -8.82 13.81
N PHE A 110 1.08 -8.39 13.68
CA PHE A 110 -0.05 -9.32 13.50
C PHE A 110 0.04 -10.09 12.18
N PHE A 111 0.53 -9.46 11.11
CA PHE A 111 0.75 -10.13 9.83
C PHE A 111 1.80 -11.24 9.94
N VAL A 112 2.90 -11.02 10.67
CA VAL A 112 3.92 -12.06 10.92
C VAL A 112 3.32 -13.24 11.68
N ILE A 113 2.53 -12.98 12.73
CA ILE A 113 1.83 -14.03 13.48
C ILE A 113 0.90 -14.82 12.55
N PHE A 114 0.10 -14.13 11.74
CA PHE A 114 -0.77 -14.77 10.75
C PHE A 114 0.02 -15.64 9.75
N ALA A 115 1.14 -15.16 9.24
CA ALA A 115 2.00 -15.88 8.31
C ALA A 115 2.56 -17.17 8.94
N ILE A 116 2.98 -17.13 10.21
CA ILE A 116 3.47 -18.28 10.96
C ILE A 116 2.34 -19.31 11.13
N ILE A 117 1.16 -18.89 11.60
CA ILE A 117 0.01 -19.78 11.77
C ILE A 117 -0.35 -20.47 10.45
N ARG A 118 -0.41 -19.71 9.36
CA ARG A 118 -0.69 -20.24 8.02
C ARG A 118 0.36 -21.29 7.60
N ALA A 119 1.65 -21.01 7.82
CA ALA A 119 2.73 -21.93 7.50
C ALA A 119 2.60 -23.25 8.27
N ILE A 120 2.27 -23.19 9.57
CA ILE A 120 2.04 -24.37 10.42
C ILE A 120 0.85 -25.19 9.91
N VAL A 121 -0.28 -24.52 9.62
CA VAL A 121 -1.49 -25.19 9.09
C VAL A 121 -1.19 -25.89 7.76
N HIS A 122 -0.48 -25.23 6.85
CA HIS A 122 -0.08 -25.80 5.58
C HIS A 122 0.83 -27.03 5.74
N LEU A 123 1.77 -26.97 6.67
CA LEU A 123 2.65 -28.10 7.01
C LEU A 123 1.84 -29.30 7.53
N ILE A 124 0.90 -29.07 8.45
CA ILE A 124 0.03 -30.11 9.01
C ILE A 124 -0.81 -30.80 7.92
N ILE A 125 -1.40 -29.99 7.02
CA ILE A 125 -2.21 -30.53 5.90
C ILE A 125 -1.34 -31.38 4.98
N ASN A 126 -0.15 -30.92 4.63
CA ASN A 126 0.78 -31.65 3.76
C ASN A 126 1.22 -33.00 4.39
N LEU A 127 1.50 -32.99 5.69
CA LEU A 127 1.84 -34.22 6.43
C LEU A 127 0.67 -35.23 6.44
N LYS A 128 -0.56 -34.76 6.70
CA LYS A 128 -1.77 -35.63 6.66
C LYS A 128 -1.98 -36.19 5.26
N ASN A 129 -1.78 -35.44 4.20
CA ASN A 129 -1.95 -35.93 2.83
C ASN A 129 -0.88 -36.96 2.46
N LYS A 130 0.38 -36.76 2.89
CA LYS A 130 1.44 -37.77 2.72
C LYS A 130 1.12 -39.10 3.46
N HIS A 131 0.58 -39.04 4.66
CA HIS A 131 0.17 -40.23 5.41
C HIS A 131 -1.02 -40.95 4.75
N LYS A 132 -1.99 -40.21 4.21
CA LYS A 132 -3.10 -40.84 3.45
C LYS A 132 -2.59 -41.53 2.18
N ALA A 133 -1.72 -40.88 1.40
CA ALA A 133 -1.17 -41.49 0.20
C ALA A 133 -0.40 -42.78 0.47
N LYS A 134 0.40 -42.86 1.55
CA LYS A 134 1.08 -44.09 1.95
C LYS A 134 0.12 -45.24 2.28
N ARG A 135 -1.06 -44.97 2.86
CA ARG A 135 -2.06 -46.00 3.21
C ARG A 135 -2.78 -46.59 1.99
N TYR A 136 -2.83 -45.90 0.85
CA TYR A 136 -3.49 -46.38 -0.38
C TYR A 136 -2.57 -47.25 -1.25
N TYR A 137 -1.26 -47.20 -1.03
CA TYR A 137 -0.26 -47.97 -1.79
C TYR A 137 0.41 -49.12 -1.00
N SER A 138 -0.04 -49.38 0.23
CA SER A 138 0.34 -50.52 1.06
C SER A 138 -0.81 -51.51 1.20
#